data_42952917f71ae894de904f03babd171d
#
_entry.id   42952917f71ae894de904f03babd171d
#
_cell.length_a   1.000
_cell.length_b   1.000
_cell.length_c   1.000
_cell.angle_alpha   90.00
_cell.angle_beta   90.00
_cell.angle_gamma   90.00
#
_symmetry.space_group_name_H-M   'P 1'
#
loop_
_entity.id
_entity.type
_entity.pdbx_description
1 polymer ?
#
loop_
_entity_poly.entity_id
_entity_poly.type
_entity_poly.pdbx_seq_one_letter_code
_entity_poly.pdbx_strand_id
1 'polypeptide(L)'
;MSVFAASFEPYGAGQKAPIGALAPATIKARLVAYKRNVAKRYRIVAPDQISDRIPEGNLYISTKVDGELWFLVKLQGEVAFCSPTGRVIVGIPACIEAEKQLSGEGDIIVAGELFAVVPKG
;
A
#
# COMPACT_ATOMS: atom_id res chain seq x y z
N MET A 1 17.04 5.54 13.72
CA MET A 1 17.26 5.56 12.26
C MET A 1 16.27 4.59 11.62
N SER A 2 15.57 5.03 10.56
CA SER A 2 14.57 4.18 9.91
C SER A 2 15.23 3.16 8.97
N VAL A 3 14.66 1.95 8.91
CA VAL A 3 15.08 0.93 7.94
C VAL A 3 14.55 1.24 6.54
N PHE A 4 13.58 2.15 6.40
CA PHE A 4 12.93 2.43 5.13
C PHE A 4 13.64 3.47 4.26
N ALA A 5 14.24 4.49 4.87
CA ALA A 5 14.92 5.54 4.13
C ALA A 5 15.98 6.21 5.00
N ALA A 6 16.96 6.83 4.35
CA ALA A 6 18.07 7.50 5.03
C ALA A 6 17.66 8.86 5.63
N SER A 7 16.76 9.57 4.97
CA SER A 7 16.31 10.88 5.43
C SER A 7 14.85 11.13 5.09
N PHE A 8 14.21 11.95 5.90
CA PHE A 8 12.80 12.29 5.77
C PHE A 8 12.61 13.79 5.91
N GLU A 9 11.46 14.28 5.43
CA GLU A 9 11.00 15.64 5.65
C GLU A 9 9.63 15.62 6.36
N PRO A 10 9.25 16.68 7.08
CA PRO A 10 7.95 16.72 7.76
C PRO A 10 6.78 16.55 6.78
N TYR A 11 5.77 15.82 7.22
CA TYR A 11 4.55 15.60 6.44
C TYR A 11 3.37 15.42 7.39
N GLY A 12 2.63 16.50 7.65
CA GLY A 12 1.56 16.48 8.65
C GLY A 12 2.06 16.02 10.01
N ALA A 13 1.41 15.02 10.58
CA ALA A 13 1.80 14.42 11.87
C ALA A 13 2.98 13.46 11.75
N GLY A 14 3.41 13.13 10.54
CA GLY A 14 4.50 12.19 10.31
C GLY A 14 5.61 12.76 9.47
N GLN A 15 6.21 11.90 8.66
CA GLN A 15 7.34 12.24 7.78
C GLN A 15 7.23 11.49 6.47
N LYS A 16 7.83 12.04 5.41
CA LYS A 16 7.87 11.40 4.10
C LYS A 16 9.27 11.45 3.48
N ALA A 17 9.52 10.53 2.57
CA ALA A 17 10.71 10.49 1.73
C ALA A 17 10.31 10.41 0.25
N PRO A 18 11.09 11.05 -0.64
CA PRO A 18 10.68 11.21 -2.05
C PRO A 18 10.82 9.93 -2.87
N ILE A 19 10.41 10.01 -4.14
CA ILE A 19 10.57 8.95 -5.13
C ILE A 19 12.01 8.44 -5.11
N GLY A 20 12.17 7.12 -5.06
CA GLY A 20 13.47 6.48 -5.04
C GLY A 20 14.13 6.36 -3.68
N ALA A 21 13.54 6.94 -2.64
CA ALA A 21 14.16 6.95 -1.30
C ALA A 21 14.06 5.61 -0.55
N LEU A 22 13.11 4.75 -0.92
CA LEU A 22 12.95 3.44 -0.28
C LEU A 22 14.24 2.64 -0.37
N ALA A 23 14.85 2.34 0.78
CA ALA A 23 16.19 1.77 0.84
C ALA A 23 16.28 0.25 0.63
N PRO A 24 15.42 -0.60 1.25
CA PRO A 24 15.58 -2.04 1.11
C PRO A 24 15.33 -2.54 -0.32
N ALA A 25 16.36 -3.01 -0.99
CA ALA A 25 16.29 -3.44 -2.38
C ALA A 25 15.31 -4.60 -2.59
N THR A 26 15.23 -5.53 -1.66
CA THR A 26 14.30 -6.66 -1.73
C THR A 26 12.85 -6.19 -1.65
N ILE A 27 12.55 -5.22 -0.82
CA ILE A 27 11.21 -4.63 -0.71
C ILE A 27 10.87 -3.89 -2.01
N LYS A 28 11.75 -3.02 -2.49
CA LYS A 28 11.57 -2.35 -3.79
C LYS A 28 11.20 -3.32 -4.90
N ALA A 29 11.95 -4.39 -5.04
CA ALA A 29 11.74 -5.39 -6.08
C ALA A 29 10.37 -6.06 -5.96
N ARG A 30 9.92 -6.35 -4.74
CA ARG A 30 8.62 -6.97 -4.48
C ARG A 30 7.46 -6.03 -4.82
N LEU A 31 7.58 -4.75 -4.51
CA LEU A 31 6.54 -3.77 -4.83
C LEU A 31 6.38 -3.59 -6.35
N VAL A 32 7.49 -3.48 -7.06
CA VAL A 32 7.48 -3.38 -8.52
C VAL A 32 6.92 -4.65 -9.15
N ALA A 33 7.30 -5.82 -8.65
CA ALA A 33 6.82 -7.11 -9.15
C ALA A 33 5.32 -7.27 -8.93
N TYR A 34 4.78 -6.85 -7.79
CA TYR A 34 3.35 -6.87 -7.54
C TYR A 34 2.60 -6.01 -8.55
N LYS A 35 3.04 -4.78 -8.76
CA LYS A 35 2.40 -3.89 -9.73
C LYS A 35 2.36 -4.50 -11.12
N ARG A 36 3.47 -5.08 -11.56
CA ARG A 36 3.59 -5.68 -12.89
C ARG A 36 2.83 -7.01 -13.02
N ASN A 37 2.92 -7.88 -12.01
CA ASN A 37 2.44 -9.26 -12.12
C ASN A 37 1.04 -9.47 -11.57
N VAL A 38 0.55 -8.59 -10.71
CA VAL A 38 -0.76 -8.72 -10.07
C VAL A 38 -1.67 -7.57 -10.46
N ALA A 39 -1.34 -6.33 -10.11
CA ALA A 39 -2.24 -5.20 -10.29
C ALA A 39 -2.57 -4.93 -11.77
N LYS A 40 -1.61 -5.06 -12.67
CA LYS A 40 -1.82 -4.87 -14.11
C LYS A 40 -2.60 -5.99 -14.78
N ARG A 41 -2.83 -7.10 -14.08
CA ARG A 41 -3.60 -8.23 -14.60
C ARG A 41 -5.07 -8.19 -14.24
N TYR A 42 -5.49 -7.19 -13.48
CA TYR A 42 -6.90 -7.02 -13.16
C TYR A 42 -7.69 -6.75 -14.44
N ARG A 43 -8.81 -7.45 -14.59
CA ARG A 43 -9.66 -7.34 -15.77
C ARG A 43 -10.86 -6.46 -15.47
N ILE A 44 -11.13 -5.54 -16.37
CA ILE A 44 -12.35 -4.74 -16.32
C ILE A 44 -13.45 -5.52 -17.01
N VAL A 45 -14.57 -5.71 -16.31
CA VAL A 45 -15.73 -6.45 -16.84
C VAL A 45 -16.89 -5.48 -16.93
N ALA A 46 -17.48 -5.32 -18.10
CA ALA A 46 -18.67 -4.49 -18.30
C ALA A 46 -19.88 -5.15 -17.62
N PRO A 47 -20.86 -4.36 -17.15
CA PRO A 47 -22.02 -4.91 -16.44
C PRO A 47 -22.78 -5.98 -17.22
N ASP A 48 -22.87 -5.85 -18.54
CA ASP A 48 -23.54 -6.82 -19.42
C ASP A 48 -22.73 -8.09 -19.64
N GLN A 49 -21.48 -8.14 -19.24
CA GLN A 49 -20.57 -9.28 -19.41
C GLN A 49 -20.35 -10.08 -18.12
N ILE A 50 -20.98 -9.67 -17.02
CA ILE A 50 -20.75 -10.29 -15.71
C ILE A 50 -21.04 -11.78 -15.73
N SER A 51 -22.21 -12.19 -16.29
CA SER A 51 -22.60 -13.59 -16.33
C SER A 51 -21.65 -14.46 -17.18
N ASP A 52 -21.03 -13.88 -18.21
CA ASP A 52 -20.15 -14.60 -19.11
C ASP A 52 -18.69 -14.67 -18.64
N ARG A 53 -18.27 -13.64 -17.87
CA ARG A 53 -16.85 -13.47 -17.51
C ARG A 53 -16.54 -13.88 -16.08
N ILE A 54 -17.53 -13.92 -15.20
CA ILE A 54 -17.33 -14.26 -13.80
C ILE A 54 -17.75 -15.70 -13.57
N PRO A 55 -16.87 -16.58 -13.07
CA PRO A 55 -17.20 -17.97 -12.85
C PRO A 55 -18.28 -18.13 -11.77
N GLU A 56 -19.09 -19.17 -11.91
CA GLU A 56 -20.04 -19.55 -10.86
C GLU A 56 -19.29 -20.05 -9.63
N GLY A 57 -19.92 -19.89 -8.47
CA GLY A 57 -19.39 -20.34 -7.19
C GLY A 57 -19.33 -19.24 -6.17
N ASN A 58 -18.55 -19.47 -5.12
CA ASN A 58 -18.37 -18.49 -4.05
C ASN A 58 -17.44 -17.36 -4.51
N LEU A 59 -17.95 -16.13 -4.43
CA LEU A 59 -17.21 -14.94 -4.84
C LEU A 59 -17.08 -13.97 -3.67
N TYR A 60 -15.98 -13.23 -3.66
CA TYR A 60 -15.78 -12.13 -2.74
C TYR A 60 -16.03 -10.82 -3.49
N ILE A 61 -16.87 -9.97 -2.91
CA ILE A 61 -17.20 -8.67 -3.49
C ILE A 61 -16.75 -7.58 -2.53
N SER A 62 -16.10 -6.58 -3.04
CA SER A 62 -15.68 -5.42 -2.26
C SER A 62 -15.91 -4.13 -3.04
N THR A 63 -16.02 -3.03 -2.31
CA THR A 63 -16.08 -1.71 -2.91
C THR A 63 -14.71 -1.37 -3.51
N LYS A 64 -14.71 -0.89 -4.76
CA LYS A 64 -13.49 -0.38 -5.39
C LYS A 64 -13.29 1.07 -4.98
N VAL A 65 -12.25 1.33 -4.21
CA VAL A 65 -11.89 2.67 -3.76
C VAL A 65 -10.93 3.29 -4.76
N ASP A 66 -11.21 4.52 -5.18
CA ASP A 66 -10.31 5.28 -6.05
C ASP A 66 -9.25 6.00 -5.22
N GLY A 67 -8.02 5.53 -5.33
CA GLY A 67 -6.86 6.07 -4.66
C GLY A 67 -5.61 5.72 -5.44
N GLU A 68 -4.48 5.74 -4.77
CA GLU A 68 -3.22 5.29 -5.35
C GLU A 68 -2.84 3.93 -4.76
N LEU A 69 -2.21 3.08 -5.57
CA LEU A 69 -1.63 1.82 -5.08
C LEU A 69 -0.45 2.14 -4.16
N TRP A 70 -0.58 1.77 -2.91
CA TRP A 70 0.48 1.84 -1.91
C TRP A 70 0.55 0.53 -1.16
N PHE A 71 1.64 0.33 -0.45
CA PHE A 71 1.85 -0.87 0.35
C PHE A 71 2.06 -0.48 1.80
N LEU A 72 1.35 -1.17 2.69
CA LEU A 72 1.64 -1.12 4.11
C LEU A 72 2.74 -2.14 4.37
N VAL A 73 3.89 -1.70 4.83
CA VAL A 73 5.05 -2.55 5.05
C VAL A 73 5.46 -2.50 6.52
N LYS A 74 5.52 -3.66 7.14
CA LYS A 74 6.14 -3.81 8.45
C LYS A 74 7.48 -4.49 8.26
N LEU A 75 8.55 -3.87 8.75
CA LEU A 75 9.90 -4.38 8.62
C LEU A 75 10.68 -4.05 9.90
N GLN A 76 11.19 -5.09 10.56
CA GLN A 76 11.95 -4.94 11.81
C GLN A 76 11.22 -4.09 12.86
N GLY A 77 9.91 -4.29 12.98
CA GLY A 77 9.08 -3.56 13.94
C GLY A 77 8.61 -2.17 13.52
N GLU A 78 9.16 -1.60 12.46
CA GLU A 78 8.69 -0.33 11.89
C GLU A 78 7.57 -0.56 10.88
N VAL A 79 6.64 0.39 10.82
CA VAL A 79 5.56 0.38 9.81
C VAL A 79 5.67 1.64 8.96
N ALA A 80 5.55 1.46 7.66
CA ALA A 80 5.54 2.56 6.69
C ALA A 80 4.57 2.27 5.57
N PHE A 81 4.08 3.33 4.91
CA PHE A 81 3.48 3.20 3.60
C PHE A 81 4.57 3.42 2.55
N CYS A 82 4.64 2.52 1.59
CA CYS A 82 5.63 2.57 0.51
C CYS A 82 4.93 2.49 -0.84
N SER A 83 5.32 3.36 -1.77
CA SER A 83 4.79 3.32 -3.14
C SER A 83 5.67 2.48 -4.05
N PRO A 84 5.14 2.00 -5.20
CA PRO A 84 5.95 1.29 -6.18
C PRO A 84 7.13 2.10 -6.72
N THR A 85 7.03 3.43 -6.69
CA THR A 85 8.10 4.34 -7.13
C THR A 85 9.13 4.63 -6.05
N GLY A 86 8.96 4.04 -4.86
CA GLY A 86 9.93 4.19 -3.78
C GLY A 86 9.72 5.38 -2.86
N ARG A 87 8.52 5.99 -2.86
CA ARG A 87 8.14 6.99 -1.84
C ARG A 87 7.83 6.28 -0.52
N VAL A 88 8.09 6.93 0.59
CA VAL A 88 7.86 6.39 1.93
C VAL A 88 7.12 7.41 2.80
N ILE A 89 6.13 6.94 3.57
CA ILE A 89 5.44 7.75 4.57
C ILE A 89 5.48 7.00 5.90
N VAL A 90 5.91 7.68 6.96
CA VAL A 90 5.99 7.10 8.30
C VAL A 90 5.34 8.04 9.32
N GLY A 91 4.93 7.51 10.46
CA GLY A 91 4.52 8.29 11.64
C GLY A 91 3.17 8.98 11.53
N ILE A 92 2.40 8.79 10.47
CA ILE A 92 1.03 9.29 10.40
C ILE A 92 0.09 8.40 11.23
N PRO A 93 -1.10 8.88 11.64
CA PRO A 93 -2.00 8.08 12.48
C PRO A 93 -2.29 6.67 11.96
N ALA A 94 -2.43 6.51 10.64
CA ALA A 94 -2.66 5.19 10.04
C ALA A 94 -1.47 4.24 10.24
N CYS A 95 -0.23 4.73 10.21
CA CYS A 95 0.96 3.93 10.49
C CYS A 95 1.00 3.51 11.96
N ILE A 96 0.67 4.42 12.86
CA ILE A 96 0.65 4.15 14.30
C ILE A 96 -0.40 3.10 14.63
N GLU A 97 -1.58 3.21 14.05
CA GLU A 97 -2.65 2.24 14.23
C GLU A 97 -2.25 0.86 13.69
N ALA A 98 -1.68 0.82 12.50
CA ALA A 98 -1.20 -0.43 11.90
C ALA A 98 -0.12 -1.09 12.75
N GLU A 99 0.77 -0.29 13.34
CA GLU A 99 1.82 -0.80 14.23
C GLU A 99 1.23 -1.53 15.43
N LYS A 100 0.16 -0.98 16.02
CA LYS A 100 -0.57 -1.64 17.11
C LYS A 100 -1.27 -2.91 16.64
N GLN A 101 -1.98 -2.85 15.54
CA GLN A 101 -2.76 -3.97 15.01
C GLN A 101 -1.85 -5.14 14.59
N LEU A 102 -0.65 -4.85 14.13
CA LEU A 102 0.30 -5.84 13.63
C LEU A 102 1.41 -6.18 14.61
N SER A 103 1.26 -5.81 15.88
CA SER A 103 2.32 -5.97 16.90
C SER A 103 2.75 -7.41 17.10
N GLY A 104 1.86 -8.38 16.88
CA GLY A 104 2.17 -9.81 17.01
C GLY A 104 2.71 -10.45 15.74
N GLU A 105 2.80 -9.69 14.64
CA GLU A 105 3.21 -10.21 13.36
C GLU A 105 4.69 -9.94 13.07
N GLY A 106 5.31 -10.80 12.26
CA GLY A 106 6.64 -10.54 11.71
C GLY A 106 6.60 -9.53 10.57
N ASP A 107 7.62 -9.55 9.73
CA ASP A 107 7.65 -8.69 8.55
C ASP A 107 6.51 -9.04 7.61
N ILE A 108 5.82 -8.02 7.10
CA ILE A 108 4.63 -8.21 6.25
C ILE A 108 4.51 -7.07 5.23
N ILE A 109 3.99 -7.40 4.06
CA ILE A 109 3.67 -6.43 3.00
C ILE A 109 2.20 -6.62 2.63
N VAL A 110 1.41 -5.56 2.71
CA VAL A 110 0.00 -5.57 2.33
C VAL A 110 -0.23 -4.52 1.26
N ALA A 111 -0.76 -4.94 0.11
CA ALA A 111 -1.13 -4.03 -0.97
C ALA A 111 -2.50 -3.41 -0.69
N GLY A 112 -2.67 -2.15 -1.04
CA GLY A 112 -3.95 -1.47 -0.85
C GLY A 112 -4.05 -0.15 -1.61
N GLU A 113 -5.20 0.48 -1.48
CA GLU A 113 -5.44 1.80 -2.03
C GLU A 113 -5.31 2.83 -0.93
N LEU A 114 -4.42 3.80 -1.14
CA LEU A 114 -4.27 4.92 -0.21
C LEU A 114 -5.09 6.10 -0.70
N PHE A 115 -5.97 6.58 0.15
CA PHE A 115 -6.82 7.73 -0.14
C PHE A 115 -7.06 8.53 1.13
N ALA A 116 -7.52 9.75 0.96
CA ALA A 116 -7.91 10.61 2.06
C ALA A 116 -9.30 11.17 1.79
N VAL A 117 -10.10 11.26 2.85
CA VAL A 117 -11.40 11.93 2.79
C VAL A 117 -11.18 13.35 3.31
N VAL A 118 -11.43 14.33 2.44
CA VAL A 118 -11.31 15.74 2.81
C VAL A 118 -12.70 16.28 3.10
N PRO A 119 -12.95 16.84 4.30
CA PRO A 119 -14.25 17.44 4.59
C PRO A 119 -14.56 18.55 3.60
N LYS A 120 -15.81 18.61 3.13
CA LYS A 120 -16.27 19.75 2.33
C LYS A 120 -16.40 20.95 3.26
N GLY A 121 -15.50 21.86 3.10
CA GLY A 121 -15.42 23.07 3.92
C GLY A 121 -16.37 24.18 3.50
#